data_76437ce9af9ae7d5b34268f22d59480c
#
_entry.id   76437ce9af9ae7d5b34268f22d59480c
#
_cell.length_a   1.000
_cell.length_b   1.000
_cell.length_c   1.000
_cell.angle_alpha   90.00
_cell.angle_beta   90.00
_cell.angle_gamma   90.00
#
_symmetry.space_group_name_H-M   'P 1'
#
loop_
_entity.id
_entity.type
_entity.pdbx_description
1 polymer ?
#
loop_
_entity_poly.entity_id
_entity_poly.type
_entity_poly.pdbx_seq_one_letter_code
_entity_poly.pdbx_strand_id
1 'polypeptide(L)'
;PSEYLRDKKAMTFFTSVDAELDYRNSLAERATVGGDKFLETDTPVLYSGVPITAVPLFPENLGATKNQTVSLLTNPKNVHIGIWRQIRLESFRDVSAGVLRVVATMRFDAKYADENGVAKLINLGL
;
A
#
# COMPACT_ATOMS: atom_id res chain seq x y z
N PRO A 1 -5.16 -3.63 16.92
CA PRO A 1 -5.63 -4.31 18.13
C PRO A 1 -5.63 -5.82 17.95
N SER A 2 -5.27 -6.56 19.01
CA SER A 2 -5.11 -8.03 18.97
C SER A 2 -6.38 -8.80 18.61
N GLU A 3 -7.52 -8.20 18.83
CA GLU A 3 -8.86 -8.77 18.53
C GLU A 3 -9.02 -9.07 17.03
N TYR A 4 -8.48 -8.23 16.16
CA TYR A 4 -8.58 -8.37 14.70
C TYR A 4 -7.55 -9.37 14.13
N LEU A 5 -6.57 -9.82 14.92
CA LEU A 5 -5.59 -10.82 14.53
C LEU A 5 -6.11 -12.28 14.62
N ARG A 6 -7.38 -12.50 14.95
CA ARG A 6 -7.99 -13.84 14.97
C ARG A 6 -7.90 -14.53 13.61
N ASP A 7 -8.09 -13.78 12.53
CA ASP A 7 -7.96 -14.28 11.17
C ASP A 7 -6.74 -13.66 10.50
N LYS A 8 -5.54 -14.17 10.83
CA LYS A 8 -4.28 -13.70 10.25
C LYS A 8 -4.20 -13.84 8.74
N LYS A 9 -4.92 -14.80 8.16
CA LYS A 9 -4.93 -15.02 6.70
C LYS A 9 -5.70 -13.96 5.93
N ALA A 10 -6.68 -13.33 6.59
CA ALA A 10 -7.44 -12.25 5.99
C ALA A 10 -6.75 -10.88 6.15
N MET A 11 -5.75 -10.79 7.03
CA MET A 11 -4.98 -9.56 7.24
C MET A 11 -3.80 -9.50 6.28
N THR A 12 -3.40 -8.29 5.92
CA THR A 12 -2.26 -8.05 5.03
C THR A 12 -1.52 -6.81 5.48
N PHE A 13 -0.20 -6.87 5.46
CA PHE A 13 0.64 -5.68 5.55
C PHE A 13 0.78 -5.06 4.16
N PHE A 14 0.44 -3.79 4.04
CA PHE A 14 0.71 -2.97 2.86
C PHE A 14 1.88 -2.06 3.15
N THR A 15 2.91 -2.11 2.33
CA THR A 15 4.14 -1.34 2.52
C THR A 15 4.72 -0.89 1.17
N SER A 16 5.74 -0.04 1.20
CA SER A 16 6.50 0.31 -0.01
C SER A 16 7.33 -0.88 -0.50
N VAL A 17 7.77 -0.82 -1.74
CA VAL A 17 8.63 -1.84 -2.35
C VAL A 17 9.98 -1.90 -1.63
N ASP A 18 10.56 -0.75 -1.32
CA ASP A 18 11.88 -0.65 -0.67
C ASP A 18 11.85 -1.26 0.73
N ALA A 19 10.81 -0.98 1.52
CA ALA A 19 10.66 -1.56 2.86
C ALA A 19 10.44 -3.09 2.83
N GLU A 20 9.77 -3.61 1.80
CA GLU A 20 9.65 -5.07 1.61
C GLU A 20 11.00 -5.69 1.27
N LEU A 21 11.78 -5.05 0.38
CA LEU A 21 13.11 -5.50 0.00
C LEU A 21 14.08 -5.48 1.19
N ASP A 22 14.08 -4.41 1.99
CA ASP A 22 14.92 -4.31 3.18
C ASP A 22 14.58 -5.38 4.22
N TYR A 23 13.29 -5.65 4.39
CA TYR A 23 12.86 -6.73 5.26
C TYR A 23 13.31 -8.10 4.73
N ARG A 24 13.20 -8.35 3.42
CA ARG A 24 13.67 -9.56 2.76
C ARG A 24 15.18 -9.74 2.94
N ASN A 25 15.96 -8.68 2.74
CA ASN A 25 17.40 -8.68 2.95
C ASN A 25 17.74 -9.00 4.41
N SER A 26 17.04 -8.41 5.38
CA SER A 26 17.25 -8.68 6.81
C SER A 26 16.95 -10.14 7.19
N LEU A 27 16.07 -10.81 6.46
CA LEU A 27 15.82 -12.25 6.64
C LEU A 27 16.92 -13.10 6.02
N ALA A 28 17.47 -12.68 4.87
CA ALA A 28 18.55 -13.34 4.17
C ALA A 28 19.89 -13.27 4.93
N GLU A 29 20.16 -12.16 5.63
CA GLU A 29 21.37 -11.97 6.45
C GLU A 29 21.43 -12.91 7.67
N ARG A 30 20.34 -13.59 8.00
CA ARG A 30 20.37 -14.60 9.06
C ARG A 30 21.18 -15.80 8.60
N ALA A 31 22.25 -16.14 9.32
CA ALA A 31 23.13 -17.29 9.06
C ALA A 31 22.39 -18.64 9.33
N THR A 32 21.32 -18.89 8.62
CA THR A 32 20.53 -20.12 8.69
C THR A 32 20.23 -20.62 7.27
N VAL A 33 20.12 -21.95 7.11
CA VAL A 33 19.74 -22.59 5.83
C VAL A 33 18.42 -22.03 5.23
N GLY A 34 17.62 -21.36 6.04
CA GLY A 34 16.40 -20.66 5.60
C GLY A 34 16.67 -19.31 4.94
N GLY A 35 17.80 -18.64 5.23
CA GLY A 35 18.14 -17.32 4.66
C GLY A 35 18.30 -17.34 3.15
N ASP A 36 19.02 -18.33 2.64
CA ASP A 36 19.26 -18.47 1.18
C ASP A 36 17.97 -18.67 0.37
N LYS A 37 16.97 -19.33 0.96
CA LYS A 37 15.68 -19.55 0.29
C LYS A 37 14.90 -18.27 0.02
N PHE A 38 15.09 -17.22 0.82
CA PHE A 38 14.42 -15.94 0.60
C PHE A 38 15.02 -15.14 -0.55
N LEU A 39 16.27 -15.43 -0.93
CA LEU A 39 16.93 -14.81 -2.08
C LEU A 39 16.59 -15.52 -3.40
N GLU A 40 16.40 -16.85 -3.35
CA GLU A 40 16.22 -17.66 -4.55
C GLU A 40 14.77 -17.81 -4.99
N THR A 41 13.80 -17.58 -4.09
CA THR A 41 12.41 -17.90 -4.36
C THR A 41 11.55 -16.65 -4.27
N ASP A 42 10.69 -16.43 -5.27
CA ASP A 42 9.62 -15.43 -5.27
C ASP A 42 8.47 -15.82 -4.31
N THR A 43 8.85 -16.24 -3.10
CA THR A 43 7.90 -16.60 -2.06
C THR A 43 7.37 -15.35 -1.38
N PRO A 44 6.06 -15.25 -1.15
CA PRO A 44 5.50 -14.13 -0.40
C PRO A 44 6.13 -14.08 1.01
N VAL A 45 6.61 -12.91 1.38
CA VAL A 45 7.21 -12.67 2.69
C VAL A 45 6.10 -12.60 3.73
N LEU A 46 6.30 -13.31 4.84
CA LEU A 46 5.34 -13.38 5.94
C LEU A 46 5.95 -12.81 7.22
N TYR A 47 5.22 -11.94 7.89
CA TYR A 47 5.55 -11.54 9.26
C TYR A 47 4.52 -12.11 10.23
N SER A 48 4.96 -12.96 11.15
CA SER A 48 4.07 -13.64 12.13
C SER A 48 2.86 -14.36 11.53
N GLY A 49 3.00 -14.87 10.29
CA GLY A 49 1.93 -15.57 9.58
C GLY A 49 0.96 -14.64 8.81
N VAL A 50 1.27 -13.33 8.74
CA VAL A 50 0.52 -12.35 7.96
C VAL A 50 1.35 -12.00 6.71
N PRO A 51 0.76 -12.04 5.51
CA PRO A 51 1.47 -11.70 4.28
C PRO A 51 1.80 -10.21 4.20
N ILE A 52 2.97 -9.91 3.65
CA ILE A 52 3.41 -8.56 3.30
C ILE A 52 3.18 -8.38 1.80
N THR A 53 2.51 -7.31 1.42
CA THR A 53 2.25 -6.93 0.04
C THR A 53 2.88 -5.58 -0.25
N ALA A 54 3.86 -5.56 -1.16
CA ALA A 54 4.44 -4.33 -1.65
C ALA A 54 3.48 -3.62 -2.61
N VAL A 55 3.31 -2.32 -2.40
CA VAL A 55 2.48 -1.46 -3.23
C VAL A 55 3.37 -0.46 -3.96
N PRO A 56 3.53 -0.55 -5.31
CA PRO A 56 4.49 0.26 -6.06
C PRO A 56 4.30 1.77 -5.95
N LEU A 57 3.06 2.23 -5.69
CA LEU A 57 2.72 3.66 -5.54
C LEU A 57 2.64 4.09 -4.07
N PHE A 58 3.16 3.28 -3.15
CA PHE A 58 3.14 3.64 -1.74
C PHE A 58 4.12 4.79 -1.46
N PRO A 59 3.71 5.87 -0.78
CA PRO A 59 4.58 7.01 -0.55
C PRO A 59 5.78 6.66 0.35
N GLU A 60 6.96 7.18 0.00
CA GLU A 60 8.21 6.97 0.73
C GLU A 60 8.65 8.19 1.56
N ASN A 61 7.82 9.23 1.60
CA ASN A 61 8.09 10.49 2.30
C ASN A 61 7.05 10.80 3.38
N LEU A 62 6.54 9.79 4.05
CA LEU A 62 5.47 9.89 5.07
C LEU A 62 6.00 10.01 6.49
N GLY A 63 7.31 9.94 6.70
CA GLY A 63 7.92 10.02 8.03
C GLY A 63 8.31 11.43 8.45
N ALA A 64 8.91 11.54 9.64
CA ALA A 64 9.45 12.79 10.16
C ALA A 64 10.69 13.28 9.40
N THR A 65 11.41 12.38 8.77
CA THR A 65 12.58 12.65 7.91
C THR A 65 12.33 12.12 6.50
N LYS A 66 13.11 12.63 5.53
CA LYS A 66 13.10 12.09 4.16
C LYS A 66 13.52 10.62 4.20
N ASN A 67 13.01 9.85 3.26
CA ASN A 67 13.25 8.40 3.15
C ASN A 67 12.67 7.59 4.31
N GLN A 68 11.50 7.97 4.79
CA GLN A 68 10.73 7.17 5.72
C GLN A 68 9.36 6.86 5.12
N THR A 69 8.95 5.63 5.30
CA THR A 69 7.64 5.16 4.87
C THR A 69 6.81 4.68 6.06
N VAL A 70 5.63 4.22 5.77
CA VAL A 70 4.72 3.61 6.74
C VAL A 70 4.31 2.23 6.26
N SER A 71 3.92 1.36 7.16
CA SER A 71 3.24 0.12 6.81
C SER A 71 1.85 0.10 7.43
N LEU A 72 0.88 -0.39 6.69
CA LEU A 72 -0.51 -0.52 7.13
C LEU A 72 -0.86 -1.99 7.28
N LEU A 73 -1.31 -2.38 8.45
CA LEU A 73 -1.88 -3.70 8.70
C LEU A 73 -3.40 -3.57 8.74
N THR A 74 -4.06 -4.15 7.77
CA THR A 74 -5.53 -4.18 7.72
C THR A 74 -6.04 -5.36 6.90
N ASN A 75 -7.33 -5.65 7.03
CA ASN A 75 -8.01 -6.52 6.11
C ASN A 75 -8.36 -5.71 4.84
N PRO A 76 -8.01 -6.16 3.62
CA PRO A 76 -8.38 -5.48 2.38
C PRO A 76 -9.88 -5.18 2.25
N LYS A 77 -10.74 -6.04 2.81
CA LYS A 77 -12.20 -5.84 2.80
C LYS A 77 -12.66 -4.69 3.70
N ASN A 78 -11.80 -4.20 4.58
CA ASN A 78 -12.10 -3.06 5.45
C ASN A 78 -11.98 -1.72 4.70
N VAL A 79 -11.41 -1.71 3.50
CA VAL A 79 -11.29 -0.51 2.67
C VAL A 79 -12.50 -0.42 1.75
N HIS A 80 -13.29 0.62 1.93
CA HIS A 80 -14.46 0.91 1.11
C HIS A 80 -14.16 2.09 0.18
N ILE A 81 -14.41 1.90 -1.11
CA ILE A 81 -14.26 2.96 -2.12
C ILE A 81 -15.66 3.37 -2.56
N GLY A 82 -16.00 4.62 -2.27
CA GLY A 82 -17.25 5.24 -2.72
C GLY A 82 -17.03 6.05 -4.00
N ILE A 83 -17.75 5.74 -5.06
CA ILE A 83 -17.72 6.50 -6.30
C ILE A 83 -18.98 7.37 -6.35
N TRP A 84 -18.81 8.67 -6.17
CA TRP A 84 -19.91 9.64 -6.25
C TRP A 84 -20.30 9.94 -7.69
N ARG A 85 -19.32 10.06 -8.58
CA ARG A 85 -19.52 10.39 -9.98
C ARG A 85 -18.60 9.54 -10.85
N GLN A 86 -19.19 8.88 -11.83
CA GLN A 86 -18.43 8.22 -12.87
C GLN A 86 -17.67 9.24 -13.73
N ILE A 87 -16.75 8.76 -14.55
CA ILE A 87 -15.95 9.60 -15.44
C ILE A 87 -16.90 10.39 -16.34
N ARG A 88 -16.82 11.71 -16.25
CA ARG A 88 -17.51 12.65 -17.12
C ARG A 88 -16.48 13.31 -18.02
N LEU A 89 -16.68 13.15 -19.33
CA LEU A 89 -15.86 13.79 -20.36
C LEU A 89 -16.62 15.02 -20.89
N GLU A 90 -15.96 16.15 -20.84
CA GLU A 90 -16.45 17.39 -21.42
C GLU A 90 -15.42 17.90 -22.43
N SER A 91 -15.86 18.20 -23.64
CA SER A 91 -15.01 18.80 -24.65
C SER A 91 -15.54 20.18 -25.03
N PHE A 92 -14.65 21.14 -25.10
CA PHE A 92 -14.97 22.46 -25.63
C PHE A 92 -13.86 22.97 -26.54
N ARG A 93 -14.27 23.68 -27.58
CA ARG A 93 -13.35 24.28 -28.54
C ARG A 93 -13.08 25.72 -28.13
N ASP A 94 -11.82 26.02 -27.86
CA ASP A 94 -11.37 27.39 -27.64
C ASP A 94 -10.98 27.99 -28.99
N VAL A 95 -11.86 28.83 -29.55
CA VAL A 95 -11.66 29.42 -30.86
C VAL A 95 -10.53 30.46 -30.83
N SER A 96 -10.33 31.14 -29.70
CA SER A 96 -9.30 32.17 -29.56
C SER A 96 -7.88 31.56 -29.54
N ALA A 97 -7.72 30.38 -28.97
CA ALA A 97 -6.45 29.67 -28.93
C ALA A 97 -6.31 28.61 -30.04
N GLY A 98 -7.37 28.34 -30.81
CA GLY A 98 -7.37 27.33 -31.87
C GLY A 98 -7.20 25.87 -31.36
N VAL A 99 -7.53 25.59 -30.08
CA VAL A 99 -7.32 24.30 -29.45
C VAL A 99 -8.65 23.67 -29.03
N LEU A 100 -8.67 22.33 -29.05
CA LEU A 100 -9.74 21.53 -28.46
C LEU A 100 -9.28 21.11 -27.04
N ARG A 101 -10.03 21.51 -26.03
CA ARG A 101 -9.79 21.09 -24.63
C ARG A 101 -10.76 19.98 -24.28
N VAL A 102 -10.21 18.88 -23.75
CA VAL A 102 -10.97 17.77 -23.22
C VAL A 102 -10.69 17.68 -21.73
N VAL A 103 -11.73 17.72 -20.92
CA VAL A 103 -11.66 17.64 -19.45
C VAL A 103 -12.35 16.38 -19.00
N ALA A 104 -11.60 15.52 -18.29
CA ALA A 104 -12.14 14.35 -17.63
C ALA A 104 -12.25 14.62 -16.13
N THR A 105 -13.43 14.44 -15.57
CA THR A 105 -13.68 14.59 -14.13
C THR A 105 -14.25 13.32 -13.54
N MET A 106 -13.74 12.93 -12.36
CA MET A 106 -14.24 11.83 -11.57
C MET A 106 -14.21 12.22 -10.09
N ARG A 107 -15.18 11.77 -9.32
CA ARG A 107 -15.19 11.94 -7.85
C ARG A 107 -15.30 10.60 -7.16
N PHE A 108 -14.31 10.30 -6.35
CA PHE A 108 -14.30 9.11 -5.50
C PHE A 108 -13.70 9.47 -4.14
N ASP A 109 -14.01 8.66 -3.14
CA ASP A 109 -13.42 8.74 -1.80
C ASP A 109 -13.18 7.32 -1.29
N ALA A 110 -12.20 7.15 -0.42
CA ALA A 110 -11.87 5.88 0.19
C ALA A 110 -11.82 6.02 1.71
N LYS A 111 -12.52 5.15 2.42
CA LYS A 111 -12.56 5.13 3.88
C LYS A 111 -12.48 3.72 4.43
N TYR A 112 -12.03 3.60 5.67
CA TYR A 112 -12.14 2.35 6.41
C TYR A 112 -13.58 2.18 6.94
N ALA A 113 -14.11 0.96 6.86
CA ALA A 113 -15.38 0.61 7.47
C ALA A 113 -15.26 0.59 9.00
N ASP A 114 -14.13 0.07 9.49
CA ASP A 114 -13.76 0.05 10.90
C ASP A 114 -12.33 0.58 11.07
N GLU A 115 -12.21 1.74 11.69
CA GLU A 115 -10.92 2.38 11.96
C GLU A 115 -10.09 1.61 12.99
N ASN A 116 -10.75 0.91 13.92
CA ASN A 116 -10.07 0.09 14.93
C ASN A 116 -9.42 -1.17 14.34
N GLY A 117 -9.89 -1.61 13.16
CA GLY A 117 -9.32 -2.73 12.40
C GLY A 117 -8.06 -2.39 11.61
N VAL A 118 -7.51 -1.20 11.78
CA VAL A 118 -6.30 -0.74 11.09
C VAL A 118 -5.19 -0.44 12.08
N ALA A 119 -4.01 -0.99 11.85
CA ALA A 119 -2.81 -0.64 12.57
C ALA A 119 -1.80 0.01 11.62
N LYS A 120 -1.18 1.10 12.03
CA LYS A 120 -0.19 1.84 11.27
C LYS A 120 1.16 1.77 11.96
N LEU A 121 2.16 1.30 11.25
CA LEU A 121 3.56 1.36 11.63
C LEU A 121 4.19 2.56 10.93
N ILE A 122 4.76 3.47 11.68
CA ILE A 122 5.30 4.75 11.19
C ILE A 122 6.81 4.80 11.34
N ASN A 123 7.45 5.69 10.58
CA ASN A 123 8.89 5.96 10.63
C ASN A 123 9.74 4.73 10.29
N LEU A 124 9.29 3.92 9.32
CA LEU A 124 10.13 2.89 8.73
C LEU A 124 11.23 3.59 7.93
N GLY A 125 12.49 3.45 8.35
CA GLY A 125 13.64 3.90 7.58
C GLY A 125 13.79 3.07 6.30
N LEU A 126 14.23 3.72 5.23
CA LEU A 126 14.55 3.12 3.94
C LEU A 126 16.05 3.21 3.70
#